data_7e45ee6b858a0f70a3cef1087338182b
#
_entry.id   7e45ee6b858a0f70a3cef1087338182b
#
_cell.length_a   1.000
_cell.length_b   1.000
_cell.length_c   1.000
_cell.angle_alpha   90.00
_cell.angle_beta   90.00
_cell.angle_gamma   90.00
#
_symmetry.space_group_name_H-M   'P 1'
#
loop_
_entity.id
_entity.type
_entity.pdbx_description
1 polymer ?
#
loop_
_entity_poly.entity_id
_entity_poly.type
_entity_poly.pdbx_seq_one_letter_code
_entity_poly.pdbx_strand_id
1 'polypeptide(L)'
;QRQDQGPIQTQAPVASPTIVQKQLPRLVRAENHLLHRMNAFPYVLNEYRLRTDFSFDTPALQTLYQLLCQNGEVTSQDLSEQTEEVQRAWYLMLEENLPDEIAENELEEVEETRNRELLRKESQQIGKKVREASHSGDADQALLELERLIAQKRRME
;
A
#
# COMPACT_ATOMS: atom_id res chain seq x y z
N GLN A 1 -8.62 -18.95 27.36
CA GLN A 1 -8.06 -18.83 26.94
C GLN A 1 -7.54 -18.95 26.58
N ARG A 2 -7.48 -18.89 26.93
CA ARG A 2 -6.67 -18.81 26.47
C ARG A 2 -6.06 -18.95 26.09
N GLN A 3 -5.90 -18.92 26.34
CA GLN A 3 -5.10 -18.84 25.94
C GLN A 3 -4.54 -19.00 25.51
N ASP A 4 -4.42 -19.11 25.98
CA ASP A 4 -3.73 -19.08 25.48
C ASP A 4 -3.35 -19.09 25.03
N GLN A 5 -3.14 -19.14 25.34
CA GLN A 5 -2.64 -18.95 24.92
C GLN A 5 -1.95 -18.84 24.48
N GLY A 6 -1.56 -18.83 24.81
CA GLY A 6 -0.82 -18.58 24.42
C GLY A 6 -0.10 -18.63 23.96
N PRO A 7 0.25 -18.70 24.04
CA PRO A 7 1.06 -18.65 23.49
C PRO A 7 1.34 -19.06 22.68
N ILE A 8 1.36 -18.99 22.45
CA ILE A 8 1.56 -19.33 21.67
C ILE A 8 1.98 -19.11 21.00
N GLN A 9 2.20 -18.89 21.16
CA GLN A 9 2.74 -18.66 20.50
C GLN A 9 3.58 -18.57 19.99
N THR A 10 3.66 -18.62 20.23
CA THR A 10 4.71 -18.48 19.89
C THR A 10 5.56 -19.11 19.01
N GLN A 11 5.98 -19.72 18.51
CA GLN A 11 6.71 -20.07 17.59
C GLN A 11 6.51 -20.05 16.38
N ALA A 12 7.07 -19.60 16.03
CA ALA A 12 6.32 -19.27 15.08
C ALA A 12 6.75 -19.43 13.72
N PRO A 13 5.97 -19.84 12.86
CA PRO A 13 6.30 -19.99 11.49
C PRO A 13 6.63 -18.65 10.89
N VAL A 14 7.74 -18.58 10.27
CA VAL A 14 8.23 -17.37 9.76
C VAL A 14 7.56 -16.92 8.49
N ALA A 15 6.94 -17.81 7.76
CA ALA A 15 6.37 -17.50 6.48
C ALA A 15 5.04 -16.78 6.52
N SER A 16 4.42 -16.68 7.71
CA SER A 16 3.10 -16.07 7.83
C SER A 16 3.19 -14.60 8.24
N PRO A 17 2.35 -13.73 7.68
CA PRO A 17 2.31 -12.34 8.13
C PRO A 17 1.79 -12.27 9.57
N THR A 18 2.14 -11.19 10.25
CA THR A 18 1.67 -10.97 11.61
C THR A 18 0.17 -10.69 11.59
N ILE A 19 -0.46 -10.80 12.74
CA ILE A 19 -1.89 -10.52 12.87
C ILE A 19 -2.16 -9.06 12.45
N VAL A 20 -1.28 -8.14 12.85
CA VAL A 20 -1.44 -6.73 12.49
C VAL A 20 -1.42 -6.55 10.98
N GLN A 21 -0.49 -7.20 10.30
CA GLN A 21 -0.40 -7.11 8.85
C GLN A 21 -1.62 -7.69 8.16
N LYS A 22 -2.16 -8.78 8.69
CA LYS A 22 -3.37 -9.40 8.12
C LYS A 22 -4.57 -8.47 8.23
N GLN A 23 -4.58 -7.59 9.22
CA GLN A 23 -5.67 -6.64 9.42
C GLN A 23 -5.54 -5.39 8.57
N LEU A 24 -4.39 -5.18 7.94
CA LEU A 24 -4.20 -4.02 7.08
C LEU A 24 -5.01 -4.14 5.80
N PRO A 25 -5.49 -3.02 5.25
CA PRO A 25 -6.16 -3.04 3.95
C PRO A 25 -5.27 -3.63 2.88
N ARG A 26 -5.87 -4.24 1.88
CA ARG A 26 -5.14 -4.88 0.79
C ARG A 26 -4.21 -3.90 0.07
N LEU A 27 -4.66 -2.66 -0.10
CA LEU A 27 -3.84 -1.64 -0.74
C LEU A 27 -2.55 -1.41 0.04
N VAL A 28 -2.67 -1.24 1.36
CA VAL A 28 -1.51 -1.01 2.21
C VAL A 28 -0.58 -2.22 2.19
N ARG A 29 -1.14 -3.42 2.20
CA ARG A 29 -0.34 -4.64 2.16
C ARG A 29 0.44 -4.76 0.86
N ALA A 30 -0.20 -4.43 -0.26
CA ALA A 30 0.48 -4.45 -1.56
C ALA A 30 1.61 -3.42 -1.58
N GLU A 31 1.37 -2.23 -1.04
CA GLU A 31 2.39 -1.20 -0.99
C GLU A 31 3.53 -1.56 -0.04
N ASN A 32 3.23 -2.19 1.10
CA ASN A 32 4.27 -2.70 1.99
C ASN A 32 5.17 -3.71 1.27
N HIS A 33 4.56 -4.59 0.50
CA HIS A 33 5.30 -5.59 -0.27
C HIS A 33 6.28 -4.93 -1.23
N LEU A 34 5.80 -3.94 -1.99
CA LEU A 34 6.64 -3.23 -2.95
C LEU A 34 7.80 -2.52 -2.25
N LEU A 35 7.50 -1.80 -1.17
CA LEU A 35 8.54 -1.06 -0.44
C LEU A 35 9.56 -2.00 0.17
N HIS A 36 9.10 -3.14 0.69
CA HIS A 36 10.01 -4.15 1.24
C HIS A 36 11.01 -4.62 0.18
N ARG A 37 10.52 -4.90 -1.03
CA ARG A 37 11.39 -5.34 -2.12
C ARG A 37 12.33 -4.24 -2.57
N MET A 38 11.87 -3.00 -2.60
CA MET A 38 12.73 -1.86 -2.94
C MET A 38 13.84 -1.67 -1.92
N ASN A 39 13.51 -1.86 -0.64
CA ASN A 39 14.49 -1.72 0.43
C ASN A 39 15.52 -2.85 0.41
N ALA A 40 15.07 -4.06 0.10
CA ALA A 40 15.94 -5.22 0.11
C ALA A 40 16.78 -5.36 -1.15
N PHE A 41 16.30 -4.85 -2.28
CA PHE A 41 16.96 -5.04 -3.58
C PHE A 41 17.17 -3.69 -4.27
N PRO A 42 18.40 -3.16 -4.27
CA PRO A 42 18.65 -1.85 -4.90
C PRO A 42 18.24 -1.77 -6.37
N TYR A 43 18.32 -2.87 -7.11
CA TYR A 43 17.93 -2.82 -8.51
C TYR A 43 16.42 -2.61 -8.68
N VAL A 44 15.62 -3.11 -7.73
CA VAL A 44 14.17 -2.87 -7.75
C VAL A 44 13.89 -1.39 -7.50
N LEU A 45 14.54 -0.83 -6.48
CA LEU A 45 14.40 0.60 -6.19
C LEU A 45 14.75 1.45 -7.40
N ASN A 46 15.84 1.12 -8.08
CA ASN A 46 16.28 1.87 -9.25
C ASN A 46 15.26 1.83 -10.38
N GLU A 47 14.63 0.69 -10.60
CA GLU A 47 13.59 0.58 -11.62
C GLU A 47 12.42 1.51 -11.33
N TYR A 48 11.99 1.57 -10.07
CA TYR A 48 10.87 2.44 -9.69
C TYR A 48 11.25 3.91 -9.74
N ARG A 49 12.49 4.22 -9.39
CA ARG A 49 12.97 5.62 -9.46
C ARG A 49 12.91 6.18 -10.87
N LEU A 50 13.06 5.34 -11.88
CA LEU A 50 12.98 5.76 -13.27
C LEU A 50 11.54 6.01 -13.73
N ARG A 51 10.56 5.54 -12.98
CA ARG A 51 9.16 5.73 -13.29
C ARG A 51 8.69 7.04 -12.64
N THR A 52 8.62 8.09 -13.43
CA THR A 52 8.31 9.43 -12.91
C THR A 52 6.86 9.57 -12.44
N ASP A 53 5.99 8.68 -12.88
CA ASP A 53 4.58 8.71 -12.51
C ASP A 53 4.25 7.81 -11.31
N PHE A 54 5.25 7.14 -10.74
CA PHE A 54 5.02 6.24 -9.62
C PHE A 54 5.08 6.98 -8.28
N SER A 55 4.11 6.70 -7.42
CA SER A 55 4.12 7.16 -6.03
C SER A 55 3.25 6.20 -5.22
N PHE A 56 3.48 6.19 -3.91
CA PHE A 56 2.66 5.38 -3.01
C PHE A 56 1.42 6.17 -2.60
N ASP A 57 0.30 5.47 -2.50
CA ASP A 57 -0.95 6.08 -2.04
C ASP A 57 -0.94 6.32 -0.53
N THR A 58 -0.28 5.42 0.21
CA THR A 58 -0.17 5.53 1.67
C THR A 58 0.88 6.59 2.02
N PRO A 59 0.48 7.70 2.67
CA PRO A 59 1.40 8.82 2.91
C PRO A 59 2.69 8.42 3.64
N ALA A 60 2.58 7.59 4.67
CA ALA A 60 3.77 7.17 5.42
C ALA A 60 4.75 6.39 4.53
N LEU A 61 4.22 5.53 3.66
CA LEU A 61 5.05 4.74 2.75
C LEU A 61 5.67 5.63 1.67
N GLN A 62 4.94 6.65 1.22
CA GLN A 62 5.48 7.59 0.25
C GLN A 62 6.67 8.36 0.84
N THR A 63 6.57 8.76 2.10
CA THR A 63 7.68 9.42 2.80
C THR A 63 8.90 8.51 2.84
N LEU A 64 8.70 7.25 3.20
CA LEU A 64 9.80 6.28 3.27
C LEU A 64 10.41 6.02 1.89
N TYR A 65 9.57 5.94 0.87
CA TYR A 65 10.04 5.77 -0.50
C TYR A 65 10.91 6.95 -0.93
N GLN A 66 10.50 8.16 -0.60
CA GLN A 66 11.28 9.35 -0.92
C GLN A 66 12.65 9.32 -0.23
N LEU A 67 12.71 8.87 1.02
CA LEU A 67 13.97 8.71 1.74
C LEU A 67 14.88 7.69 1.05
N LEU A 68 14.29 6.57 0.63
CA LEU A 68 15.05 5.56 -0.12
C LEU A 68 15.60 6.12 -1.42
N CYS A 69 14.79 6.89 -2.15
CA CYS A 69 15.21 7.47 -3.42
C CYS A 69 16.33 8.50 -3.24
N GLN A 70 16.29 9.26 -2.15
CA GLN A 70 17.28 10.30 -1.90
C GLN A 70 18.60 9.73 -1.41
N ASN A 71 18.55 8.74 -0.50
CA ASN A 71 19.73 8.28 0.22
C ASN A 71 20.14 6.85 -0.12
N GLY A 72 19.32 6.10 -0.83
CA GLY A 72 19.55 4.70 -1.10
C GLY A 72 19.21 3.77 0.04
N GLU A 73 18.99 4.32 1.23
CA GLU A 73 18.64 3.55 2.42
C GLU A 73 17.94 4.46 3.42
N VAL A 74 17.28 3.86 4.38
CA VAL A 74 16.67 4.59 5.49
C VAL A 74 17.47 4.25 6.75
N THR A 75 18.16 5.24 7.29
CA THR A 75 18.98 5.04 8.48
C THR A 75 18.17 5.23 9.74
N SER A 76 18.73 4.80 10.88
CA SER A 76 18.10 5.05 12.17
C SER A 76 17.92 6.55 12.43
N GLN A 77 18.87 7.36 11.99
CA GLN A 77 18.78 8.81 12.15
C GLN A 77 17.65 9.36 11.29
N ASP A 78 17.53 8.92 10.05
CA ASP A 78 16.43 9.34 9.17
C ASP A 78 15.08 9.07 9.84
N LEU A 79 14.94 7.87 10.42
CA LEU A 79 13.69 7.48 11.07
C LEU A 79 13.41 8.34 12.30
N SER A 80 14.45 8.65 13.09
CA SER A 80 14.26 9.42 14.33
C SER A 80 13.73 10.81 14.05
N GLU A 81 13.91 11.31 12.83
CA GLU A 81 13.44 12.63 12.42
C GLU A 81 12.01 12.60 11.87
N GLN A 82 11.45 11.42 11.72
CA GLN A 82 10.11 11.26 11.15
C GLN A 82 9.05 11.17 12.24
N THR A 83 7.79 11.30 11.81
CA THR A 83 6.66 11.16 12.73
C THR A 83 6.56 9.72 13.20
N GLU A 84 5.85 9.54 14.31
CA GLU A 84 5.59 8.22 14.86
C GLU A 84 4.89 7.31 13.85
N GLU A 85 3.99 7.89 13.06
CA GLU A 85 3.27 7.15 12.04
C GLU A 85 4.21 6.58 10.98
N VAL A 86 5.17 7.38 10.51
CA VAL A 86 6.16 6.93 9.53
C VAL A 86 7.06 5.86 10.14
N GLN A 87 7.50 6.04 11.37
CA GLN A 87 8.33 5.06 12.05
C GLN A 87 7.60 3.72 12.19
N ARG A 88 6.33 3.76 12.58
CA ARG A 88 5.52 2.55 12.71
C ARG A 88 5.36 1.84 11.37
N ALA A 89 5.11 2.62 10.33
CA ALA A 89 4.97 2.06 8.98
C ALA A 89 6.24 1.34 8.55
N TRP A 90 7.40 1.91 8.86
CA TRP A 90 8.69 1.30 8.54
C TRP A 90 8.84 -0.08 9.20
N TYR A 91 8.55 -0.16 10.50
CA TYR A 91 8.70 -1.43 11.21
C TYR A 91 7.68 -2.47 10.76
N LEU A 92 6.45 -2.04 10.44
CA LEU A 92 5.45 -2.96 9.89
C LEU A 92 5.90 -3.51 8.54
N MET A 93 6.48 -2.67 7.71
CA MET A 93 6.98 -3.10 6.41
C MET A 93 8.11 -4.11 6.58
N LEU A 94 9.01 -3.88 7.53
CA LEU A 94 10.11 -4.79 7.78
C LEU A 94 9.66 -6.15 8.29
N GLU A 95 8.47 -6.23 8.90
CA GLU A 95 7.93 -7.49 9.41
C GLU A 95 7.35 -8.38 8.31
N GLU A 96 7.27 -7.87 7.07
CA GLU A 96 6.80 -8.70 5.97
C GLU A 96 7.68 -9.93 5.81
N ASN A 97 7.05 -11.11 5.77
CA ASN A 97 7.74 -12.36 5.59
C ASN A 97 7.76 -12.73 4.11
N LEU A 98 8.76 -12.26 3.40
CA LEU A 98 8.89 -12.54 1.99
C LEU A 98 10.10 -13.45 1.76
N PRO A 99 10.04 -14.34 0.76
CA PRO A 99 11.19 -15.17 0.42
C PRO A 99 12.40 -14.32 0.05
N ASP A 100 13.57 -14.90 0.19
CA ASP A 100 14.82 -14.20 -0.12
C ASP A 100 14.94 -13.83 -1.59
N GLU A 101 14.22 -14.55 -2.46
CA GLU A 101 14.27 -14.29 -3.90
C GLU A 101 12.91 -13.79 -4.38
N ILE A 102 12.97 -12.90 -5.36
CA ILE A 102 11.76 -12.40 -5.99
C ILE A 102 11.28 -13.41 -7.03
N ALA A 103 10.04 -13.89 -6.88
CA ALA A 103 9.48 -14.84 -7.82
C ALA A 103 9.20 -14.17 -9.16
N GLU A 104 9.19 -14.98 -10.22
CA GLU A 104 8.84 -14.49 -11.54
C GLU A 104 7.46 -13.86 -11.51
N ASN A 105 7.36 -12.65 -12.06
CA ASN A 105 6.10 -11.88 -12.12
C ASN A 105 5.55 -11.44 -10.76
N GLU A 106 6.32 -11.63 -9.68
CA GLU A 106 5.85 -11.25 -8.34
C GLU A 106 5.48 -9.76 -8.27
N LEU A 107 6.37 -8.90 -8.74
CA LEU A 107 6.16 -7.46 -8.65
C LEU A 107 5.00 -7.01 -9.55
N GLU A 108 4.88 -7.63 -10.72
CA GLU A 108 3.76 -7.31 -11.61
C GLU A 108 2.43 -7.66 -10.97
N GLU A 109 2.35 -8.82 -10.32
CA GLU A 109 1.13 -9.26 -9.65
C GLU A 109 0.77 -8.36 -8.48
N VAL A 110 1.78 -7.94 -7.72
CA VAL A 110 1.56 -7.02 -6.61
C VAL A 110 1.08 -5.66 -7.13
N GLU A 111 1.69 -5.16 -8.21
CA GLU A 111 1.24 -3.91 -8.81
C GLU A 111 -0.18 -4.00 -9.35
N GLU A 112 -0.54 -5.13 -9.94
CA GLU A 112 -1.92 -5.33 -10.41
C GLU A 112 -2.91 -5.27 -9.25
N THR A 113 -2.58 -5.94 -8.16
CA THR A 113 -3.42 -5.91 -6.95
C THR A 113 -3.54 -4.49 -6.44
N ARG A 114 -2.42 -3.78 -6.35
CA ARG A 114 -2.39 -2.40 -5.89
C ARG A 114 -3.27 -1.51 -6.78
N ASN A 115 -3.08 -1.61 -8.09
CA ASN A 115 -3.86 -0.79 -9.02
C ASN A 115 -5.34 -1.07 -8.94
N ARG A 116 -5.71 -2.34 -8.79
CA ARG A 116 -7.10 -2.75 -8.64
C ARG A 116 -7.71 -2.13 -7.37
N GLU A 117 -6.96 -2.16 -6.27
CA GLU A 117 -7.44 -1.59 -5.01
C GLU A 117 -7.53 -0.07 -5.08
N LEU A 118 -6.60 0.58 -5.80
CA LEU A 118 -6.68 2.02 -6.01
C LEU A 118 -7.92 2.41 -6.79
N LEU A 119 -8.22 1.67 -7.85
CA LEU A 119 -9.42 1.94 -8.65
C LEU A 119 -10.68 1.69 -7.83
N ARG A 120 -10.68 0.65 -7.01
CA ARG A 120 -11.81 0.38 -6.11
C ARG A 120 -12.03 1.53 -5.14
N LYS A 121 -10.94 2.03 -4.55
CA LYS A 121 -10.99 3.14 -3.62
C LYS A 121 -11.56 4.39 -4.29
N GLU A 122 -11.07 4.71 -5.50
CA GLU A 122 -11.57 5.85 -6.26
C GLU A 122 -13.04 5.69 -6.61
N SER A 123 -13.44 4.49 -7.04
CA SER A 123 -14.84 4.21 -7.38
C SER A 123 -15.75 4.40 -6.18
N GLN A 124 -15.31 3.95 -5.02
CA GLN A 124 -16.08 4.12 -3.78
C GLN A 124 -16.23 5.59 -3.43
N GLN A 125 -15.17 6.37 -3.58
CA GLN A 125 -15.20 7.80 -3.30
C GLN A 125 -16.13 8.53 -4.26
N ILE A 126 -16.08 8.20 -5.55
CA ILE A 126 -16.97 8.80 -6.55
C ILE A 126 -18.41 8.41 -6.28
N GLY A 127 -18.67 7.14 -5.96
CA GLY A 127 -20.00 6.68 -5.62
C GLY A 127 -20.57 7.41 -4.43
N LYS A 128 -19.74 7.67 -3.41
CA LYS A 128 -20.14 8.43 -2.25
C LYS A 128 -20.50 9.86 -2.63
N LYS A 129 -19.70 10.50 -3.47
CA LYS A 129 -19.97 11.87 -3.93
C LYS A 129 -21.26 11.95 -4.73
N VAL A 130 -21.52 10.95 -5.57
CA VAL A 130 -22.76 10.88 -6.34
C VAL A 130 -23.97 10.82 -5.40
N ARG A 131 -23.88 9.97 -4.38
CA ARG A 131 -24.97 9.86 -3.40
C ARG A 131 -25.18 11.16 -2.63
N GLU A 132 -24.09 11.81 -2.24
CA GLU A 132 -24.16 13.08 -1.51
C GLU A 132 -24.77 14.17 -2.39
N ALA A 133 -24.35 14.25 -3.65
CA ALA A 133 -24.85 15.24 -4.58
C ALA A 133 -26.34 15.02 -4.85
N SER A 134 -26.76 13.77 -5.04
CA SER A 134 -28.16 13.44 -5.25
C SER A 134 -29.00 13.81 -4.02
N HIS A 135 -28.44 13.59 -2.85
CA HIS A 135 -29.11 13.89 -1.59
C HIS A 135 -29.29 15.39 -1.38
N SER A 136 -28.33 16.17 -1.84
CA SER A 136 -28.40 17.64 -1.73
C SER A 136 -29.22 18.27 -2.83
N GLY A 137 -29.67 17.50 -3.81
CA GLY A 137 -30.47 18.02 -4.92
C GLY A 137 -29.66 18.55 -6.08
N ASP A 138 -28.36 18.30 -6.10
CA ASP A 138 -27.49 18.75 -7.19
C ASP A 138 -27.36 17.64 -8.25
N ALA A 139 -28.35 17.60 -9.14
CA ALA A 139 -28.43 16.55 -10.16
C ALA A 139 -27.28 16.63 -11.18
N ASP A 140 -26.83 17.85 -11.50
CA ASP A 140 -25.75 18.03 -12.47
C ASP A 140 -24.44 17.47 -11.91
N GLN A 141 -24.15 17.75 -10.66
CA GLN A 141 -22.95 17.23 -10.01
C GLN A 141 -22.98 15.71 -9.90
N ALA A 142 -24.14 15.15 -9.58
CA ALA A 142 -24.32 13.70 -9.50
C ALA A 142 -24.02 13.06 -10.85
N LEU A 143 -24.46 13.67 -11.93
CA LEU A 143 -24.27 13.15 -13.26
C LEU A 143 -22.77 13.16 -13.65
N LEU A 144 -22.07 14.24 -13.32
CA LEU A 144 -20.63 14.33 -13.59
C LEU A 144 -19.84 13.24 -12.86
N GLU A 145 -20.19 13.02 -11.59
CA GLU A 145 -19.49 12.00 -10.79
C GLU A 145 -19.78 10.60 -11.33
N LEU A 146 -21.00 10.37 -11.80
CA LEU A 146 -21.36 9.08 -12.40
C LEU A 146 -20.55 8.82 -13.68
N GLU A 147 -20.39 9.84 -14.51
CA GLU A 147 -19.59 9.73 -15.73
C GLU A 147 -18.14 9.37 -15.40
N ARG A 148 -17.58 9.98 -14.36
CA ARG A 148 -16.22 9.64 -13.90
C ARG A 148 -16.13 8.19 -13.46
N LEU A 149 -17.11 7.71 -12.72
CA LEU A 149 -17.15 6.34 -12.24
C LEU A 149 -17.17 5.35 -13.40
N ILE A 150 -17.97 5.64 -14.41
CA ILE A 150 -18.06 4.80 -15.61
C ILE A 150 -16.71 4.77 -16.33
N ALA A 151 -16.06 5.93 -16.47
CA ALA A 151 -14.76 6.00 -17.12
C ALA A 151 -13.70 5.19 -16.39
N GLN A 152 -13.73 5.22 -15.05
CA GLN A 152 -12.80 4.43 -14.25
C GLN A 152 -13.03 2.94 -14.40
N LYS A 153 -14.28 2.51 -14.42
CA LYS A 153 -14.60 1.10 -14.59
C LYS A 153 -14.15 0.58 -15.95
N ARG A 154 -14.25 1.41 -16.98
CA ARG A 154 -13.76 1.03 -18.30
C ARG A 154 -12.26 0.80 -18.31
N ARG A 155 -11.53 1.60 -17.54
CA ARG A 155 -10.08 1.43 -17.44
C ARG A 155 -9.70 0.14 -16.71
N MET A 156 -10.57 -0.36 -15.87
CA MET A 156 -10.34 -1.64 -15.17
C MET A 156 -10.51 -2.85 -16.07
N GLU A 157 -11.23 -2.70 -17.16
CA GLU A 157 -11.45 -3.77 -18.13
C GLU A 157 -10.30 -3.79 -19.15
#